data_5a4de6aa1c99c3bb3957f84d1be542d0
#
_entry.id   5a4de6aa1c99c3bb3957f84d1be542d0
#
_cell.length_a   1.000
_cell.length_b   1.000
_cell.length_c   1.000
_cell.angle_alpha   90.00
_cell.angle_beta   90.00
_cell.angle_gamma   90.00
#
_symmetry.space_group_name_H-M   'P 1'
#
loop_
_entity.id
_entity.type
_entity.pdbx_description
1 polymer ?
#
loop_
_entity_poly.entity_id
_entity_poly.type
_entity_poly.pdbx_seq_one_letter_code
_entity_poly.pdbx_strand_id
1 'polypeptide(L)'
;HVYTPREVFGTVGSRVTLSCSFWSSEWISEDISITWHFQAEGSRDSISIFHYAKGQPYIDDVGSFKERMEWVGNPRRKDGSIVIHSLEPTDNGTFTCDVKNPP
;
A
#
# COMPACT_ATOMS: atom_id res chain seq x y z
N HIS A 1 5.24 -8.38 -11.98
CA HIS A 1 4.36 -8.62 -10.84
C HIS A 1 5.17 -8.76 -9.56
N VAL A 2 5.00 -7.84 -8.65
CA VAL A 2 5.80 -7.80 -7.43
C VAL A 2 4.87 -7.76 -6.21
N TYR A 3 5.15 -8.62 -5.23
CA TYR A 3 4.45 -8.63 -3.94
C TYR A 3 5.45 -8.32 -2.84
N THR A 4 5.13 -7.37 -2.00
CA THR A 4 6.02 -6.95 -0.91
C THR A 4 5.24 -6.87 0.40
N PRO A 5 5.16 -7.98 1.15
CA PRO A 5 4.47 -7.97 2.43
C PRO A 5 5.28 -7.27 3.52
N ARG A 6 4.60 -6.58 4.41
CA ARG A 6 5.18 -5.88 5.56
C ARG A 6 4.34 -6.12 6.79
N GLU A 7 4.92 -6.67 7.85
CA GLU A 7 4.26 -6.80 9.12
C GLU A 7 4.42 -5.49 9.90
N VAL A 8 3.31 -5.00 10.45
CA VAL A 8 3.29 -3.74 11.19
C VAL A 8 2.75 -3.98 12.59
N PHE A 9 3.56 -3.62 13.58
CA PHE A 9 3.23 -3.64 15.00
C PHE A 9 3.63 -2.29 15.59
N GLY A 10 2.93 -1.24 15.17
CA GLY A 10 3.29 0.11 15.52
C GLY A 10 2.70 0.56 16.85
N THR A 11 3.30 1.62 17.40
CA THR A 11 2.78 2.26 18.61
C THR A 11 1.52 3.05 18.28
N VAL A 12 0.49 2.90 19.10
CA VAL A 12 -0.78 3.61 18.94
C VAL A 12 -0.53 5.12 18.88
N GLY A 13 -1.16 5.77 17.92
CA GLY A 13 -1.04 7.22 17.72
C GLY A 13 0.14 7.64 16.85
N SER A 14 1.08 6.75 16.57
CA SER A 14 2.23 7.06 15.69
C SER A 14 1.84 6.93 14.22
N ARG A 15 2.73 7.37 13.34
CA ARG A 15 2.59 7.15 11.93
C ARG A 15 3.62 6.11 11.47
N VAL A 16 3.30 5.42 10.38
CA VAL A 16 4.23 4.47 9.77
C VAL A 16 4.29 4.71 8.27
N THR A 17 5.50 4.65 7.73
CA THR A 17 5.71 4.69 6.28
C THR A 17 5.90 3.26 5.79
N LEU A 18 5.02 2.83 4.89
CA LEU A 18 5.10 1.50 4.29
C LEU A 18 5.78 1.66 2.93
N SER A 19 7.02 1.23 2.87
CA SER A 19 7.83 1.36 1.66
C SER A 19 7.50 0.24 0.68
N CYS A 20 7.34 0.61 -0.59
CA CYS A 20 7.16 -0.34 -1.67
C CYS A 20 8.05 0.09 -2.83
N SER A 21 9.27 -0.44 -2.85
CA SER A 21 10.19 -0.23 -3.95
C SER A 21 10.16 -1.46 -4.83
N PHE A 22 10.04 -1.26 -6.14
CA PHE A 22 10.02 -2.37 -7.07
C PHE A 22 11.04 -2.16 -8.17
N TRP A 23 11.46 -3.28 -8.76
CA TRP A 23 12.45 -3.25 -9.84
C TRP A 23 11.79 -3.69 -11.13
N SER A 24 12.15 -3.02 -12.23
CA SER A 24 11.74 -3.43 -13.55
C SER A 24 12.85 -3.07 -14.53
N SER A 25 13.19 -4.00 -15.40
CA SER A 25 14.12 -3.76 -16.50
C SER A 25 13.43 -3.03 -17.66
N GLU A 26 12.13 -2.86 -17.57
CA GLU A 26 11.33 -2.25 -18.61
C GLU A 26 10.85 -0.87 -18.25
N TRP A 27 10.34 -0.14 -19.24
CA TRP A 27 9.72 1.15 -19.00
C TRP A 27 8.52 0.99 -18.08
N ILE A 28 8.31 1.99 -17.22
CA ILE A 28 7.11 2.04 -16.40
C ILE A 28 5.94 2.39 -17.30
N SER A 29 4.99 1.47 -17.41
CA SER A 29 3.81 1.64 -18.24
C SER A 29 2.89 2.72 -17.68
N GLU A 30 2.16 3.42 -18.56
CA GLU A 30 1.09 4.31 -18.13
C GLU A 30 -0.04 3.55 -17.43
N ASP A 31 -0.12 2.24 -17.69
CA ASP A 31 -1.12 1.37 -17.11
C ASP A 31 -0.61 0.64 -15.86
N ILE A 32 0.50 1.09 -15.29
CA ILE A 32 0.99 0.49 -14.06
C ILE A 32 -0.08 0.59 -12.98
N SER A 33 -0.25 -0.48 -12.21
CA SER A 33 -1.15 -0.49 -11.07
C SER A 33 -0.40 -0.91 -9.82
N ILE A 34 -0.69 -0.25 -8.72
CA ILE A 34 -0.12 -0.54 -7.41
C ILE A 34 -1.28 -0.66 -6.44
N THR A 35 -1.38 -1.80 -5.78
CA THR A 35 -2.47 -2.04 -4.83
C THR A 35 -1.86 -2.40 -3.47
N TRP A 36 -2.35 -1.77 -2.42
CA TRP A 36 -2.02 -2.14 -1.07
C TRP A 36 -3.16 -2.94 -0.47
N HIS A 37 -2.83 -4.09 0.09
CA HIS A 37 -3.77 -4.97 0.78
C HIS A 37 -3.42 -5.03 2.25
N PHE A 38 -4.43 -5.18 3.10
CA PHE A 38 -4.25 -5.32 4.53
C PHE A 38 -4.90 -6.59 5.03
N GLN A 39 -4.16 -7.34 5.83
CA GLN A 39 -4.67 -8.51 6.54
C GLN A 39 -4.41 -8.30 8.02
N ALA A 40 -5.48 -8.15 8.80
CA ALA A 40 -5.35 -7.94 10.24
C ALA A 40 -4.72 -9.15 10.91
N GLU A 41 -4.01 -8.91 12.02
CA GLU A 41 -3.43 -9.97 12.82
C GLU A 41 -4.52 -10.96 13.25
N GLY A 42 -4.26 -12.24 13.02
CA GLY A 42 -5.22 -13.30 13.36
C GLY A 42 -6.36 -13.46 12.37
N SER A 43 -6.47 -12.64 11.36
CA SER A 43 -7.50 -12.74 10.34
C SER A 43 -7.02 -13.55 9.14
N ARG A 44 -7.95 -14.22 8.46
CA ARG A 44 -7.66 -14.89 7.19
C ARG A 44 -8.04 -14.04 5.98
N ASP A 45 -8.76 -12.97 6.20
CA ASP A 45 -9.26 -12.14 5.12
C ASP A 45 -8.32 -10.96 4.87
N SER A 46 -8.07 -10.71 3.59
CA SER A 46 -7.28 -9.57 3.14
C SER A 46 -8.20 -8.60 2.41
N ILE A 47 -8.05 -7.31 2.69
CA ILE A 47 -8.84 -6.26 2.04
C ILE A 47 -7.92 -5.32 1.26
N SER A 48 -8.42 -4.78 0.16
CA SER A 48 -7.73 -3.75 -0.58
C SER A 48 -8.02 -2.41 0.09
N ILE A 49 -6.97 -1.66 0.44
CA ILE A 49 -7.12 -0.38 1.14
C ILE A 49 -6.73 0.81 0.28
N PHE A 50 -5.95 0.58 -0.76
CA PHE A 50 -5.45 1.64 -1.63
C PHE A 50 -5.10 1.06 -2.99
N HIS A 51 -5.33 1.83 -4.05
CA HIS A 51 -4.78 1.47 -5.35
C HIS A 51 -4.41 2.72 -6.14
N TYR A 52 -3.38 2.56 -6.97
CA TYR A 52 -2.94 3.55 -7.94
C TYR A 52 -3.18 2.94 -9.31
N ALA A 53 -3.92 3.64 -10.15
CA ALA A 53 -4.24 3.17 -11.49
C ALA A 53 -4.50 4.36 -12.41
N LYS A 54 -4.14 4.20 -13.68
CA LYS A 54 -4.37 5.23 -14.71
C LYS A 54 -3.84 6.61 -14.32
N GLY A 55 -2.69 6.62 -13.64
CA GLY A 55 -2.03 7.85 -13.24
C GLY A 55 -2.63 8.53 -12.01
N GLN A 56 -3.56 7.90 -11.32
CA GLN A 56 -4.26 8.50 -10.18
C GLN A 56 -4.26 7.61 -8.96
N PRO A 57 -4.05 8.17 -7.76
CA PRO A 57 -4.22 7.42 -6.51
C PRO A 57 -5.69 7.38 -6.09
N TYR A 58 -6.10 6.23 -5.55
CA TYR A 58 -7.45 6.03 -5.03
C TYR A 58 -7.37 5.35 -3.67
N ILE A 59 -7.94 5.97 -2.66
CA ILE A 59 -8.04 5.39 -1.32
C ILE A 59 -9.37 4.67 -1.23
N ASP A 60 -9.32 3.36 -0.96
CA ASP A 60 -10.53 2.54 -0.88
C ASP A 60 -11.31 2.89 0.39
N ASP A 61 -12.63 2.97 0.26
CA ASP A 61 -13.52 3.30 1.37
C ASP A 61 -13.85 2.03 2.16
N VAL A 62 -12.83 1.44 2.76
CA VAL A 62 -12.97 0.22 3.55
C VAL A 62 -12.20 0.37 4.86
N GLY A 63 -12.78 -0.17 5.93
CA GLY A 63 -12.16 -0.11 7.23
C GLY A 63 -11.99 1.33 7.72
N SER A 64 -11.02 1.52 8.61
CA SER A 64 -10.77 2.81 9.25
C SER A 64 -9.60 3.58 8.63
N PHE A 65 -9.09 3.14 7.48
CA PHE A 65 -7.88 3.71 6.91
C PHE A 65 -8.10 4.98 6.09
N LYS A 66 -9.30 5.19 5.57
CA LYS A 66 -9.58 6.18 4.54
C LYS A 66 -9.06 7.58 4.87
N GLU A 67 -9.26 8.05 6.09
CA GLU A 67 -8.86 9.41 6.49
C GLU A 67 -7.46 9.50 7.06
N ARG A 68 -6.78 8.36 7.21
CA ARG A 68 -5.47 8.28 7.84
C ARG A 68 -4.36 7.88 6.90
N MET A 69 -4.66 7.71 5.62
CA MET A 69 -3.72 7.20 4.64
C MET A 69 -3.28 8.29 3.67
N GLU A 70 -2.00 8.29 3.35
CA GLU A 70 -1.43 9.27 2.44
C GLU A 70 -0.54 8.57 1.41
N TRP A 71 -0.76 8.88 0.13
CA TRP A 71 0.10 8.41 -0.94
C TRP A 71 1.35 9.29 -0.99
N VAL A 72 2.53 8.67 -0.87
CA VAL A 72 3.81 9.38 -0.90
C VAL A 72 4.75 8.82 -1.96
N GLY A 73 4.28 7.88 -2.75
CA GLY A 73 5.08 7.23 -3.75
C GLY A 73 5.20 8.00 -5.06
N ASN A 74 6.10 7.52 -5.90
CA ASN A 74 6.28 8.01 -7.26
C ASN A 74 6.57 6.81 -8.16
N PRO A 75 5.57 6.36 -8.95
CA PRO A 75 5.75 5.17 -9.80
C PRO A 75 6.88 5.30 -10.82
N ARG A 76 7.15 6.52 -11.30
CA ARG A 76 8.26 6.74 -12.23
C ARG A 76 9.62 6.44 -11.60
N ARG A 77 9.71 6.56 -10.27
CA ARG A 77 10.89 6.20 -9.49
C ARG A 77 10.80 4.80 -8.92
N LYS A 78 9.79 4.03 -9.35
CA LYS A 78 9.57 2.65 -8.90
C LYS A 78 9.29 2.59 -7.41
N ASP A 79 8.52 3.55 -6.92
CA ASP A 79 8.17 3.70 -5.52
C ASP A 79 6.65 3.80 -5.37
N GLY A 80 6.06 2.85 -4.65
CA GLY A 80 4.62 2.78 -4.38
C GLY A 80 4.30 2.93 -2.90
N SER A 81 5.04 3.75 -2.18
CA SER A 81 4.94 3.87 -0.73
C SER A 81 3.73 4.67 -0.26
N ILE A 82 3.22 4.32 0.91
CA ILE A 82 2.13 5.03 1.58
C ILE A 82 2.50 5.30 3.02
N VAL A 83 1.83 6.28 3.63
CA VAL A 83 1.93 6.57 5.06
C VAL A 83 0.57 6.36 5.69
N ILE A 84 0.55 5.71 6.85
CA ILE A 84 -0.65 5.59 7.68
C ILE A 84 -0.41 6.38 8.95
N HIS A 85 -1.30 7.34 9.21
CA HIS A 85 -1.23 8.22 10.37
C HIS A 85 -2.08 7.69 11.52
N SER A 86 -1.74 8.08 12.75
CA SER A 86 -2.54 7.81 13.94
C SER A 86 -2.90 6.33 14.10
N LEU A 87 -1.89 5.49 14.13
CA LEU A 87 -2.09 4.03 14.21
C LEU A 87 -3.01 3.64 15.36
N GLU A 88 -3.88 2.67 15.09
CA GLU A 88 -4.80 2.06 16.03
C GLU A 88 -4.40 0.61 16.29
N PRO A 89 -4.81 0.00 17.42
CA PRO A 89 -4.48 -1.41 17.68
C PRO A 89 -4.96 -2.36 16.59
N THR A 90 -6.07 -2.03 15.93
CA THR A 90 -6.64 -2.84 14.85
C THR A 90 -5.86 -2.72 13.55
N ASP A 91 -4.87 -1.82 13.47
CA ASP A 91 -4.01 -1.68 12.29
C ASP A 91 -2.84 -2.67 12.30
N ASN A 92 -2.63 -3.39 13.39
CA ASN A 92 -1.58 -4.41 13.44
C ASN A 92 -1.92 -5.56 12.50
N GLY A 93 -0.95 -5.93 11.68
CA GLY A 93 -1.14 -6.99 10.72
C GLY A 93 -0.14 -6.91 9.59
N THR A 94 -0.51 -7.46 8.44
CA THR A 94 0.37 -7.51 7.28
C THR A 94 -0.18 -6.63 6.17
N PHE A 95 0.66 -5.72 5.68
CA PHE A 95 0.34 -4.87 4.54
C PHE A 95 1.15 -5.36 3.34
N THR A 96 0.49 -5.64 2.24
CA THR A 96 1.14 -6.15 1.03
C THR A 96 1.00 -5.17 -0.11
N CYS A 97 2.13 -4.80 -0.70
CA CYS A 97 2.17 -4.00 -1.92
C CYS A 97 2.22 -4.94 -3.12
N ASP A 98 1.27 -4.79 -4.02
CA ASP A 98 1.16 -5.59 -5.23
C ASP A 98 1.31 -4.67 -6.43
N VAL A 99 2.38 -4.86 -7.21
CA VAL A 99 2.68 -4.01 -8.36
C VAL A 99 2.55 -4.81 -9.65
N LYS A 100 1.77 -4.27 -10.57
CA LYS A 100 1.63 -4.80 -11.93
C LYS A 100 2.04 -3.73 -12.93
N ASN A 101 3.04 -4.05 -13.75
CA ASN A 101 3.51 -3.16 -14.80
C ASN A 101 3.31 -3.86 -16.15
N PRO A 102 2.11 -3.74 -16.75
CA PRO A 102 1.80 -4.44 -17.99
C PRO A 102 2.69 -3.95 -19.14
N PRO A 103 2.95 -4.85 -20.12
CA PRO A 103 3.74 -4.50 -21.29
C PRO A 103 3.05 -3.49 -22.19
#